data_cc0f31a9728457ec75c1669bdf08897a
#
_entry.id   cc0f31a9728457ec75c1669bdf08897a
#
_cell.length_a   1.000
_cell.length_b   1.000
_cell.length_c   1.000
_cell.angle_alpha   90.00
_cell.angle_beta   90.00
_cell.angle_gamma   90.00
#
_symmetry.space_group_name_H-M   'P 1'
#
loop_
_entity.id
_entity.type
_entity.pdbx_description
1 polymer ?
#
loop_
_entity_poly.entity_id
_entity_poly.type
_entity_poly.pdbx_seq_one_letter_code
_entity_poly.pdbx_strand_id
1 'polypeptide(L)'
;MTCCRSPRWAHRVADHRPYPDLDSLLAAADEAAYDLTPGDLTAALARESLAPLPAGAHSAAHTALSAAHTAYQSRFGHMFVICLDDVAPDEAADRVLDAIRSRLTNDPDDERPLAAEELRRLARGRLTRLICDPSGLAMAESVR
;
A
#
# COMPACT_ATOMS: atom_id res chain seq x y z
N MET A 1 -7.76 -7.64 8.69
CA MET A 1 -6.70 -7.92 7.71
C MET A 1 -6.11 -6.61 7.20
N THR A 2 -4.81 -6.45 7.32
CA THR A 2 -4.13 -5.16 7.10
C THR A 2 -3.41 -5.06 5.75
N CYS A 3 -3.50 -6.07 4.89
CA CYS A 3 -2.79 -6.08 3.59
C CYS A 3 -3.38 -5.07 2.61
N CYS A 4 -4.68 -5.09 2.46
CA CYS A 4 -5.43 -4.08 1.71
C CYS A 4 -6.67 -3.72 2.53
N ARG A 5 -6.89 -2.42 2.74
CA ARG A 5 -7.97 -1.96 3.63
C ARG A 5 -9.31 -1.86 2.89
N SER A 6 -9.58 -2.87 2.08
CA SER A 6 -10.84 -3.05 1.36
C SER A 6 -11.51 -4.36 1.78
N PRO A 7 -12.71 -4.32 2.36
CA PRO A 7 -13.47 -5.54 2.67
C PRO A 7 -13.73 -6.39 1.42
N ARG A 8 -13.99 -5.77 0.28
CA ARG A 8 -14.23 -6.47 -0.98
C ARG A 8 -13.02 -7.29 -1.42
N TRP A 9 -11.82 -6.70 -1.34
CA TRP A 9 -10.57 -7.40 -1.62
C TRP A 9 -10.39 -8.60 -0.70
N ALA A 10 -10.59 -8.38 0.61
CA ALA A 10 -10.43 -9.43 1.62
C ALA A 10 -11.41 -10.59 1.39
N HIS A 11 -12.66 -10.29 1.09
CA HIS A 11 -13.67 -11.31 0.79
C HIS A 11 -13.33 -12.13 -0.44
N ARG A 12 -12.88 -11.48 -1.51
CA ARG A 12 -12.52 -12.18 -2.74
C ARG A 12 -11.33 -13.12 -2.55
N VAL A 13 -10.31 -12.68 -1.82
CA VAL A 13 -9.16 -13.53 -1.50
C VAL A 13 -9.58 -14.69 -0.60
N ALA A 14 -10.44 -14.43 0.38
CA ALA A 14 -10.90 -15.47 1.32
C ALA A 14 -11.81 -16.51 0.65
N ASP A 15 -12.64 -16.10 -0.30
CA ASP A 15 -13.64 -16.98 -0.94
C ASP A 15 -13.03 -18.10 -1.77
N HIS A 16 -11.80 -17.92 -2.24
CA HIS A 16 -11.10 -18.90 -3.08
C HIS A 16 -10.13 -19.80 -2.32
N ARG A 17 -10.13 -19.74 -0.98
CA ARG A 17 -9.33 -20.65 -0.14
C ARG A 17 -9.83 -22.10 -0.23
N PRO A 18 -8.95 -23.11 -0.08
CA PRO A 18 -7.51 -23.01 0.11
C PRO A 18 -6.73 -22.81 -1.20
N TYR A 19 -5.52 -22.25 -1.08
CA TYR A 19 -4.62 -22.06 -2.22
C TYR A 19 -3.53 -23.12 -2.22
N PRO A 20 -3.17 -23.69 -3.40
CA PRO A 20 -2.16 -24.75 -3.47
C PRO A 20 -0.74 -24.27 -3.16
N ASP A 21 -0.44 -22.98 -3.44
CA ASP A 21 0.86 -22.39 -3.23
C ASP A 21 0.76 -20.87 -3.04
N LEU A 22 1.88 -20.24 -2.70
CA LEU A 22 1.95 -18.80 -2.50
C LEU A 22 1.66 -18.03 -3.80
N ASP A 23 2.18 -18.51 -4.93
CA ASP A 23 2.00 -17.84 -6.21
C ASP A 23 0.52 -17.76 -6.60
N SER A 24 -0.24 -18.81 -6.37
CA SER A 24 -1.69 -18.83 -6.61
C SER A 24 -2.43 -17.82 -5.71
N LEU A 25 -2.03 -17.74 -4.46
CA LEU A 25 -2.60 -16.76 -3.53
C LEU A 25 -2.30 -15.33 -3.97
N LEU A 26 -1.06 -15.05 -4.36
CA LEU A 26 -0.65 -13.72 -4.81
C LEU A 26 -1.35 -13.33 -6.12
N ALA A 27 -1.52 -14.27 -7.05
CA ALA A 27 -2.27 -14.03 -8.27
C ALA A 27 -3.73 -13.69 -7.98
N ALA A 28 -4.37 -14.38 -7.04
CA ALA A 28 -5.73 -14.08 -6.62
C ALA A 28 -5.83 -12.71 -5.95
N ALA A 29 -4.83 -12.35 -5.15
CA ALA A 29 -4.76 -11.02 -4.52
C ALA A 29 -4.65 -9.91 -5.56
N ASP A 30 -3.83 -10.11 -6.58
CA ASP A 30 -3.67 -9.16 -7.69
C ASP A 30 -4.99 -8.98 -8.46
N GLU A 31 -5.66 -10.08 -8.80
CA GLU A 31 -6.96 -10.03 -9.48
C GLU A 31 -8.01 -9.30 -8.63
N ALA A 32 -8.06 -9.58 -7.34
CA ALA A 32 -8.98 -8.91 -6.43
C ALA A 32 -8.71 -7.40 -6.36
N ALA A 33 -7.45 -6.98 -6.46
CA ALA A 33 -7.08 -5.57 -6.49
C ALA A 33 -7.51 -4.90 -7.81
N TYR A 34 -7.31 -5.57 -8.93
CA TYR A 34 -7.73 -5.04 -10.24
C TYR A 34 -9.26 -4.91 -10.36
N ASP A 35 -10.01 -5.73 -9.64
CA ASP A 35 -11.47 -5.71 -9.65
C ASP A 35 -12.10 -4.70 -8.70
N LEU A 36 -11.30 -3.93 -7.96
CA LEU A 36 -11.83 -2.87 -7.12
C LEU A 36 -12.48 -1.78 -7.97
N THR A 37 -13.70 -1.40 -7.58
CA THR A 37 -14.37 -0.25 -8.19
C THR A 37 -13.66 1.04 -7.78
N PRO A 38 -13.84 2.16 -8.52
CA PRO A 38 -13.29 3.45 -8.09
C PRO A 38 -13.70 3.84 -6.66
N GLY A 39 -14.92 3.52 -6.25
CA GLY A 39 -15.39 3.76 -4.89
C GLY A 39 -14.67 2.90 -3.84
N ASP A 40 -14.48 1.61 -4.13
CA ASP A 40 -13.73 0.70 -3.26
C ASP A 40 -12.26 1.15 -3.12
N LEU A 41 -11.66 1.57 -4.22
CA LEU A 41 -10.30 2.09 -4.24
C LEU A 41 -10.17 3.36 -3.37
N THR A 42 -11.07 4.31 -3.56
CA THR A 42 -11.11 5.54 -2.78
C THR A 42 -11.24 5.25 -1.28
N ALA A 43 -12.13 4.33 -0.91
CA ALA A 43 -12.31 3.93 0.48
C ALA A 43 -11.06 3.25 1.06
N ALA A 44 -10.40 2.40 0.28
CA ALA A 44 -9.15 1.75 0.71
C ALA A 44 -8.03 2.77 0.91
N LEU A 45 -7.86 3.70 -0.03
CA LEU A 45 -6.86 4.77 0.06
C LEU A 45 -7.10 5.69 1.25
N ALA A 46 -8.36 5.97 1.58
CA ALA A 46 -8.72 6.79 2.73
C ALA A 46 -8.33 6.14 4.08
N ARG A 47 -8.20 4.81 4.09
CA ARG A 47 -7.82 4.05 5.29
C ARG A 47 -6.33 3.77 5.38
N GLU A 48 -5.56 4.07 4.33
CA GLU A 48 -4.12 3.87 4.35
C GLU A 48 -3.46 4.89 5.28
N SER A 49 -2.35 4.49 5.86
CA SER A 49 -1.52 5.32 6.72
C SER A 49 -0.19 5.63 6.04
N LEU A 50 0.43 6.73 6.47
CA LEU A 50 1.76 7.09 6.00
C LEU A 50 2.77 5.99 6.31
N ALA A 51 3.64 5.70 5.35
CA ALA A 51 4.79 4.84 5.60
C ALA A 51 5.68 5.48 6.66
N PRO A 52 6.08 4.74 7.71
CA PRO A 52 6.98 5.29 8.72
C PRO A 52 8.35 5.59 8.10
N LEU A 53 8.91 6.74 8.46
CA LEU A 53 10.28 7.07 8.07
C LEU A 53 11.26 6.25 8.90
N PRO A 54 12.42 5.87 8.30
CA PRO A 54 13.46 5.18 9.05
C PRO A 54 13.93 5.99 10.25
N ALA A 55 14.27 5.32 11.34
CA ALA A 55 14.87 5.96 12.50
C ALA A 55 16.18 6.66 12.09
N GLY A 56 16.38 7.92 12.49
CA GLY A 56 17.55 8.70 12.16
C GLY A 56 17.43 9.62 10.96
N ALA A 57 16.24 9.70 10.33
CA ALA A 57 15.99 10.70 9.30
C ALA A 57 16.09 12.12 9.90
N HIS A 58 16.72 13.04 9.18
CA HIS A 58 16.88 14.42 9.63
C HIS A 58 15.52 15.13 9.73
N SER A 59 15.39 16.04 10.69
CA SER A 59 14.15 16.82 10.89
C SER A 59 13.76 17.63 9.63
N ALA A 60 14.73 18.08 8.85
CA ALA A 60 14.48 18.76 7.59
C ALA A 60 13.81 17.83 6.56
N ALA A 61 14.23 16.57 6.49
CA ALA A 61 13.60 15.57 5.62
C ALA A 61 12.16 15.28 6.07
N HIS A 62 11.92 15.18 7.38
CA HIS A 62 10.56 15.02 7.92
C HIS A 62 9.66 16.19 7.54
N THR A 63 10.16 17.41 7.66
CA THR A 63 9.40 18.62 7.31
C THR A 63 9.05 18.64 5.82
N ALA A 64 10.02 18.34 4.95
CA ALA A 64 9.82 18.29 3.51
C ALA A 64 8.81 17.21 3.12
N LEU A 65 8.90 16.02 3.71
CA LEU A 65 7.96 14.93 3.47
C LEU A 65 6.55 15.26 3.96
N SER A 66 6.41 15.84 5.15
CA SER A 66 5.13 16.30 5.67
C SER A 66 4.46 17.29 4.74
N ALA A 67 5.21 18.28 4.27
CA ALA A 67 4.70 19.28 3.33
C ALA A 67 4.28 18.64 2.01
N ALA A 68 5.07 17.72 1.48
CA ALA A 68 4.77 17.02 0.24
C ALA A 68 3.50 16.15 0.36
N HIS A 69 3.36 15.42 1.47
CA HIS A 69 2.16 14.62 1.74
C HIS A 69 0.91 15.50 1.86
N THR A 70 1.02 16.63 2.53
CA THR A 70 -0.08 17.58 2.66
C THR A 70 -0.51 18.13 1.30
N ALA A 71 0.46 18.49 0.46
CA ALA A 71 0.19 18.96 -0.89
C ALA A 71 -0.50 17.89 -1.73
N TYR A 72 -0.05 16.64 -1.63
CA TYR A 72 -0.65 15.52 -2.35
C TYR A 72 -2.10 15.28 -1.90
N GLN A 73 -2.35 15.23 -0.58
CA GLN A 73 -3.69 15.07 -0.04
C GLN A 73 -4.63 16.20 -0.46
N SER A 74 -4.15 17.44 -0.47
CA SER A 74 -4.94 18.59 -0.88
C SER A 74 -5.33 18.52 -2.34
N ARG A 75 -4.44 17.98 -3.20
CA ARG A 75 -4.71 17.89 -4.63
C ARG A 75 -5.62 16.71 -4.98
N PHE A 76 -5.38 15.53 -4.40
CA PHE A 76 -6.04 14.29 -4.82
C PHE A 76 -7.10 13.78 -3.85
N GLY A 77 -7.15 14.30 -2.63
CA GLY A 77 -8.15 13.94 -1.63
C GLY A 77 -7.93 12.61 -0.91
N HIS A 78 -6.77 11.98 -1.10
CA HIS A 78 -6.40 10.74 -0.39
C HIS A 78 -4.91 10.71 -0.07
N MET A 79 -4.49 9.75 0.74
CA MET A 79 -3.09 9.58 1.11
C MET A 79 -2.24 9.15 -0.08
N PHE A 80 -1.00 9.63 -0.11
CA PHE A 80 0.00 9.12 -1.03
C PHE A 80 0.38 7.70 -0.65
N VAL A 81 0.35 6.79 -1.61
CA VAL A 81 0.73 5.39 -1.42
C VAL A 81 1.86 5.03 -2.38
N ILE A 82 2.83 4.30 -1.86
CA ILE A 82 3.97 3.81 -2.62
C ILE A 82 4.48 2.52 -1.98
N CYS A 83 4.86 1.55 -2.81
CA CYS A 83 5.54 0.34 -2.36
C CYS A 83 7.04 0.59 -2.32
N LEU A 84 7.65 0.38 -1.15
CA LEU A 84 9.08 0.59 -0.92
C LEU A 84 9.85 -0.71 -0.76
N ASP A 85 9.27 -1.85 -1.12
CA ASP A 85 9.88 -3.17 -0.90
C ASP A 85 11.21 -3.33 -1.64
N ASP A 86 11.37 -2.65 -2.78
CA ASP A 86 12.60 -2.70 -3.59
C ASP A 86 13.58 -1.57 -3.28
N VAL A 87 13.30 -0.75 -2.27
CA VAL A 87 14.08 0.45 -1.95
C VAL A 87 14.86 0.23 -0.66
N ALA A 88 16.14 0.58 -0.67
CA ALA A 88 16.98 0.53 0.52
C ALA A 88 16.45 1.51 1.58
N PRO A 89 16.49 1.16 2.89
CA PRO A 89 15.95 2.02 3.95
C PRO A 89 16.54 3.43 3.99
N ASP A 90 17.82 3.58 3.65
CA ASP A 90 18.50 4.87 3.62
C ASP A 90 18.09 5.75 2.43
N GLU A 91 17.53 5.15 1.38
CA GLU A 91 17.02 5.85 0.19
C GLU A 91 15.52 6.10 0.23
N ALA A 92 14.80 5.53 1.21
CA ALA A 92 13.34 5.54 1.26
C ALA A 92 12.76 6.96 1.30
N ALA A 93 13.31 7.84 2.12
CA ALA A 93 12.80 9.21 2.25
C ALA A 93 12.95 10.00 0.95
N ASP A 94 14.09 9.92 0.30
CA ASP A 94 14.33 10.59 -0.98
C ASP A 94 13.44 10.03 -2.08
N ARG A 95 13.26 8.71 -2.10
CA ARG A 95 12.40 8.04 -3.07
C ARG A 95 10.94 8.49 -2.94
N VAL A 96 10.44 8.57 -1.71
CA VAL A 96 9.07 9.04 -1.44
C VAL A 96 8.90 10.48 -1.90
N LEU A 97 9.84 11.35 -1.54
CA LEU A 97 9.78 12.77 -1.89
C LEU A 97 9.80 12.98 -3.41
N ASP A 98 10.70 12.30 -4.12
CA ASP A 98 10.78 12.37 -5.57
C ASP A 98 9.51 11.84 -6.24
N ALA A 99 8.98 10.74 -5.73
CA ALA A 99 7.75 10.16 -6.25
C ALA A 99 6.55 11.09 -6.06
N ILE A 100 6.42 11.71 -4.89
CA ILE A 100 5.35 12.69 -4.64
C ILE A 100 5.45 13.86 -5.61
N ARG A 101 6.65 14.43 -5.75
CA ARG A 101 6.88 15.56 -6.65
C ARG A 101 6.52 15.23 -8.10
N SER A 102 6.90 14.05 -8.56
CA SER A 102 6.56 13.57 -9.88
C SER A 102 5.06 13.42 -10.07
N ARG A 103 4.37 12.87 -9.08
CA ARG A 103 2.93 12.55 -9.18
C ARG A 103 2.04 13.77 -8.93
N LEU A 104 2.52 14.80 -8.25
CA LEU A 104 1.76 16.04 -8.02
C LEU A 104 1.35 16.75 -9.31
N THR A 105 2.07 16.53 -10.40
CA THR A 105 1.77 17.14 -11.70
C THR A 105 0.75 16.37 -12.53
N ASN A 106 0.37 15.17 -12.09
CA ASN A 106 -0.61 14.35 -12.79
C ASN A 106 -2.03 14.90 -12.63
N ASP A 107 -2.86 14.66 -13.65
CA ASP A 107 -4.29 14.85 -13.49
C ASP A 107 -4.87 13.77 -12.56
N PRO A 108 -5.97 14.05 -11.83
CA PRO A 108 -6.58 13.05 -10.95
C PRO A 108 -6.94 11.73 -11.63
N ASP A 109 -7.35 11.77 -12.89
CA ASP A 109 -7.69 10.57 -13.66
C ASP A 109 -6.45 9.75 -14.03
N ASP A 110 -5.30 10.38 -14.21
CA ASP A 110 -4.02 9.71 -14.46
C ASP A 110 -3.40 9.19 -13.16
N GLU A 111 -3.59 9.90 -12.06
CA GLU A 111 -3.07 9.50 -10.75
C GLU A 111 -3.79 8.28 -10.17
N ARG A 112 -5.08 8.13 -10.41
CA ARG A 112 -5.87 7.02 -9.86
C ARG A 112 -5.33 5.65 -10.23
N PRO A 113 -5.00 5.35 -11.51
CA PRO A 113 -4.38 4.07 -11.85
C PRO A 113 -3.02 3.85 -11.19
N LEU A 114 -2.22 4.90 -11.02
CA LEU A 114 -0.92 4.80 -10.35
C LEU A 114 -1.09 4.48 -8.86
N ALA A 115 -2.01 5.15 -8.20
CA ALA A 115 -2.34 4.87 -6.80
C ALA A 115 -2.87 3.44 -6.62
N ALA A 116 -3.72 2.98 -7.53
CA ALA A 116 -4.23 1.62 -7.54
C ALA A 116 -3.13 0.59 -7.69
N GLU A 117 -2.18 0.82 -8.58
CA GLU A 117 -1.04 -0.08 -8.81
C GLU A 117 -0.12 -0.14 -7.59
N GLU A 118 0.18 0.98 -6.98
CA GLU A 118 0.98 1.00 -5.75
C GLU A 118 0.27 0.32 -4.58
N LEU A 119 -1.04 0.51 -4.45
CA LEU A 119 -1.84 -0.17 -3.44
C LEU A 119 -1.83 -1.69 -3.66
N ARG A 120 -1.95 -2.14 -4.90
CA ARG A 120 -1.85 -3.56 -5.27
C ARG A 120 -0.48 -4.13 -4.86
N ARG A 121 0.60 -3.43 -5.17
CA ARG A 121 1.96 -3.84 -4.82
C ARG A 121 2.17 -3.89 -3.30
N LEU A 122 1.63 -2.92 -2.57
CA LEU A 122 1.64 -2.90 -1.11
C LEU A 122 0.90 -4.11 -0.52
N ALA A 123 -0.30 -4.39 -1.02
CA ALA A 123 -1.11 -5.51 -0.56
C ALA A 123 -0.40 -6.84 -0.80
N ARG A 124 0.20 -7.00 -1.98
CA ARG A 124 0.97 -8.19 -2.34
C ARG A 124 2.18 -8.38 -1.41
N GLY A 125 2.94 -7.33 -1.15
CA GLY A 125 4.09 -7.36 -0.26
C GLY A 125 3.71 -7.67 1.19
N ARG A 126 2.65 -7.05 1.68
CA ARG A 126 2.12 -7.29 3.04
C ARG A 126 1.62 -8.72 3.21
N LEU A 127 0.93 -9.25 2.21
CA LEU A 127 0.44 -10.63 2.22
C LEU A 127 1.61 -11.63 2.20
N THR A 128 2.62 -11.38 1.39
CA THR A 128 3.84 -12.20 1.34
C THR A 128 4.52 -12.24 2.71
N ARG A 129 4.70 -11.10 3.35
CA ARG A 129 5.31 -11.03 4.69
C ARG A 129 4.47 -11.75 5.74
N LEU A 130 3.16 -11.60 5.68
CA LEU A 130 2.24 -12.27 6.61
C LEU A 130 2.35 -13.79 6.53
N ILE A 131 2.44 -14.34 5.34
CA ILE A 131 2.52 -15.79 5.11
C ILE A 131 3.92 -16.33 5.41
N CYS A 132 4.98 -15.58 5.06
CA CYS A 132 6.37 -16.02 5.24
C CYS A 132 6.94 -15.70 6.63
N ASP A 133 6.23 -14.95 7.47
CA ASP A 133 6.63 -14.63 8.83
C ASP A 133 5.97 -15.59 9.82
N PRO A 134 6.73 -16.52 10.42
CA PRO A 134 6.17 -17.48 11.40
C PRO A 134 5.55 -16.79 12.62
N SER A 135 6.08 -15.64 13.04
CA SER A 135 5.55 -14.89 14.18
C SER A 135 4.17 -14.32 13.85
N GLY A 136 3.97 -13.84 12.63
CA GLY A 136 2.67 -13.35 12.17
C GLY A 136 1.62 -14.45 12.12
N LEU A 137 1.98 -15.65 11.66
CA LEU A 137 1.08 -16.79 11.63
C LEU A 137 0.70 -17.28 13.02
N ALA A 138 1.66 -17.31 13.95
CA ALA A 138 1.41 -17.70 15.33
C ALA A 138 0.41 -16.76 16.01
N MET A 139 0.52 -15.45 15.77
CA MET A 139 -0.42 -14.46 16.29
C MET A 139 -1.81 -14.59 15.64
N ALA A 140 -1.88 -14.90 14.36
CA ALA A 140 -3.14 -15.11 13.67
C ALA A 140 -3.89 -16.35 14.20
N GLU A 141 -3.18 -17.41 14.57
CA GLU A 141 -3.76 -18.61 15.18
C GLU A 141 -4.22 -18.36 16.61
N SER A 142 -3.55 -17.52 17.37
CA SER A 142 -3.93 -17.23 18.76
C SER A 142 -5.15 -16.33 18.88
N VAL A 143 -5.62 -15.71 17.83
CA VAL A 143 -6.79 -14.81 17.79
C VAL A 143 -8.09 -15.54 17.39
N ARG A 144 -8.01 -16.82 17.13
CA ARG A 144 -9.20 -17.63 16.80
C ARG A 144 -10.05 -17.94 18.03
#